data_ef2c9a005be210a3dcd1430ad1431a62
#
_entry.id   ef2c9a005be210a3dcd1430ad1431a62
#
_cell.length_a   1.000
_cell.length_b   1.000
_cell.length_c   1.000
_cell.angle_alpha   90.00
_cell.angle_beta   90.00
_cell.angle_gamma   90.00
#
_symmetry.space_group_name_H-M   'P 1'
#
loop_
_entity.id
_entity.type
_entity.pdbx_description
1 polymer ?
#
loop_
_entity_poly.entity_id
_entity_poly.type
_entity_poly.pdbx_seq_one_letter_code
_entity_poly.pdbx_strand_id
1 'polypeptide(L)'
;YILLQLLLVHVPLLIALIAADMISGEANLGTLRLLLTKPISRTRFTLAKFAAAAVYTFLLLVWIAFLSLVVSVWIFGTDDLFIVKSSYAVQLAEDDVLWRYAGAFGYALLSMLTVTALGFFFSHFASNSIGPIVATMSVIVFFTILSTMGIPIFQKIQPYLFTTHMVNWKEFFDQQVDADNIAISGSLQNPEKIARSAMILILHIAGFLAASVWVFRKKDVLT
;
A
#
# COMPACT_ATOMS: atom_id res chain seq x y z
N TYR A 1 -8.07 14.96 -6.35
CA TYR A 1 -7.24 14.75 -5.17
C TYR A 1 -8.05 14.23 -3.96
N ILE A 2 -9.15 14.90 -3.55
CA ILE A 2 -9.98 14.48 -2.40
C ILE A 2 -10.59 13.08 -2.62
N LEU A 3 -11.14 12.80 -3.81
CA LEU A 3 -11.66 11.47 -4.17
C LEU A 3 -10.58 10.40 -4.07
N LEU A 4 -9.37 10.67 -4.59
CA LEU A 4 -8.25 9.77 -4.50
C LEU A 4 -7.87 9.50 -3.03
N GLN A 5 -7.85 10.52 -2.20
CA GLN A 5 -7.56 10.38 -0.76
C GLN A 5 -8.61 9.51 -0.06
N LEU A 6 -9.89 9.73 -0.31
CA LEU A 6 -10.97 8.93 0.28
C LEU A 6 -10.90 7.46 -0.15
N LEU A 7 -10.66 7.21 -1.43
CA LEU A 7 -10.53 5.86 -1.95
C LEU A 7 -9.32 5.14 -1.34
N LEU A 8 -8.15 5.78 -1.31
CA LEU A 8 -6.92 5.17 -0.78
C LEU A 8 -6.96 4.90 0.72
N VAL A 9 -7.80 5.58 1.50
CA VAL A 9 -8.01 5.26 2.93
C VAL A 9 -8.71 3.92 3.12
N HIS A 10 -9.63 3.54 2.24
CA HIS A 10 -10.42 2.30 2.35
C HIS A 10 -9.76 1.09 1.68
N VAL A 11 -8.87 1.31 0.72
CA VAL A 11 -8.20 0.25 -0.04
C VAL A 11 -7.42 -0.75 0.82
N PRO A 12 -6.69 -0.32 1.88
CA PRO A 12 -6.00 -1.26 2.78
C PRO A 12 -6.93 -2.33 3.37
N LEU A 13 -8.20 -1.98 3.66
CA LEU A 13 -9.20 -2.92 4.15
C LEU A 13 -9.49 -4.03 3.13
N LEU A 14 -9.77 -3.64 1.89
CA LEU A 14 -10.08 -4.59 0.81
C LEU A 14 -8.89 -5.50 0.51
N ILE A 15 -7.69 -4.95 0.51
CA ILE A 15 -6.46 -5.71 0.29
C ILE A 15 -6.19 -6.67 1.43
N ALA A 16 -6.37 -6.23 2.69
CA ALA A 16 -6.17 -7.07 3.86
C ALA A 16 -7.11 -8.29 3.86
N LEU A 17 -8.38 -8.11 3.43
CA LEU A 17 -9.33 -9.21 3.29
C LEU A 17 -8.79 -10.32 2.38
N ILE A 18 -8.31 -9.97 1.20
CA ILE A 18 -7.85 -10.97 0.21
C ILE A 18 -6.47 -11.51 0.57
N ALA A 19 -5.52 -10.64 0.94
CA ALA A 19 -4.16 -11.06 1.22
C ALA A 19 -4.06 -11.95 2.46
N ALA A 20 -4.84 -11.64 3.50
CA ALA A 20 -4.87 -12.43 4.73
C ALA A 20 -5.62 -13.77 4.55
N ASP A 21 -6.44 -13.91 3.51
CA ASP A 21 -7.15 -15.16 3.20
C ASP A 21 -6.34 -16.15 2.33
N MET A 22 -5.28 -15.69 1.67
CA MET A 22 -4.56 -16.44 0.62
C MET A 22 -4.06 -17.83 1.03
N ILE A 23 -3.63 -18.03 2.27
CA ILE A 23 -3.16 -19.33 2.80
C ILE A 23 -4.14 -19.87 3.85
N SER A 24 -4.65 -18.99 4.72
CA SER A 24 -5.59 -19.36 5.76
C SER A 24 -6.93 -19.84 5.21
N GLY A 25 -7.41 -19.26 4.09
CA GLY A 25 -8.59 -19.72 3.39
C GLY A 25 -8.43 -21.13 2.81
N GLU A 26 -7.30 -21.43 2.18
CA GLU A 26 -6.98 -22.77 1.70
C GLU A 26 -6.87 -23.78 2.86
N ALA A 27 -6.33 -23.35 3.99
CA ALA A 27 -6.27 -24.18 5.19
C ALA A 27 -7.68 -24.45 5.76
N ASN A 28 -8.53 -23.42 5.79
CA ASN A 28 -9.91 -23.52 6.27
C ASN A 28 -10.77 -24.47 5.42
N LEU A 29 -10.58 -24.42 4.10
CA LEU A 29 -11.26 -25.30 3.15
C LEU A 29 -10.66 -26.72 3.07
N GLY A 30 -9.53 -26.97 3.74
CA GLY A 30 -8.80 -28.24 3.64
C GLY A 30 -8.07 -28.47 2.31
N THR A 31 -8.16 -27.52 1.37
CA THR A 31 -7.54 -27.61 0.04
C THR A 31 -6.02 -27.46 0.07
N LEU A 32 -5.47 -26.84 1.13
CA LEU A 32 -4.03 -26.66 1.30
C LEU A 32 -3.26 -28.00 1.28
N ARG A 33 -3.80 -29.06 1.92
CA ARG A 33 -3.22 -30.40 1.92
C ARG A 33 -3.18 -30.97 0.50
N LEU A 34 -4.27 -30.83 -0.24
CA LEU A 34 -4.41 -31.31 -1.62
C LEU A 34 -3.45 -30.59 -2.59
N LEU A 35 -3.23 -29.31 -2.40
CA LEU A 35 -2.28 -28.54 -3.20
C LEU A 35 -0.82 -28.96 -2.94
N LEU A 36 -0.50 -29.36 -1.71
CA LEU A 36 0.84 -29.77 -1.31
C LEU A 36 1.18 -31.24 -1.66
N THR A 37 0.22 -32.04 -2.12
CA THR A 37 0.51 -33.38 -2.69
C THR A 37 1.20 -33.30 -4.06
N LYS A 38 1.11 -32.16 -4.74
CA LYS A 38 1.80 -31.95 -6.02
C LYS A 38 3.30 -31.72 -5.78
N PRO A 39 4.17 -32.12 -6.71
CA PRO A 39 5.63 -31.99 -6.58
C PRO A 39 6.09 -30.53 -6.78
N ILE A 40 5.58 -29.62 -5.98
CA ILE A 40 5.90 -28.18 -6.00
C ILE A 40 6.61 -27.82 -4.69
N SER A 41 7.76 -27.12 -4.78
CA SER A 41 8.42 -26.66 -3.57
C SER A 41 7.56 -25.64 -2.80
N ARG A 42 7.60 -25.69 -1.47
CA ARG A 42 6.86 -24.76 -0.59
C ARG A 42 7.17 -23.31 -0.90
N THR A 43 8.42 -22.99 -1.25
CA THR A 43 8.83 -21.65 -1.64
C THR A 43 8.14 -21.18 -2.92
N ARG A 44 8.12 -22.02 -3.96
CA ARG A 44 7.43 -21.69 -5.23
C ARG A 44 5.92 -21.51 -5.01
N PHE A 45 5.31 -22.36 -4.20
CA PHE A 45 3.90 -22.24 -3.83
C PHE A 45 3.62 -20.89 -3.14
N THR A 46 4.42 -20.54 -2.10
CA THR A 46 4.28 -19.25 -1.37
C THR A 46 4.45 -18.05 -2.30
N LEU A 47 5.49 -18.07 -3.15
CA LEU A 47 5.74 -16.97 -4.09
C LEU A 47 4.61 -16.84 -5.14
N ALA A 48 4.09 -17.95 -5.65
CA ALA A 48 2.96 -17.92 -6.60
C ALA A 48 1.69 -17.36 -5.95
N LYS A 49 1.38 -17.73 -4.70
CA LYS A 49 0.25 -17.20 -3.95
C LYS A 49 0.43 -15.70 -3.66
N PHE A 50 1.63 -15.28 -3.27
CA PHE A 50 1.92 -13.85 -3.09
C PHE A 50 1.79 -13.08 -4.41
N ALA A 51 2.29 -13.62 -5.52
CA ALA A 51 2.14 -13.00 -6.84
C ALA A 51 0.66 -12.83 -7.22
N ALA A 52 -0.19 -13.82 -6.94
CA ALA A 52 -1.63 -13.70 -7.16
C ALA A 52 -2.25 -12.57 -6.32
N ALA A 53 -1.89 -12.44 -5.04
CA ALA A 53 -2.33 -11.34 -4.19
C ALA A 53 -1.81 -9.98 -4.69
N ALA A 54 -0.57 -9.91 -5.17
CA ALA A 54 0.01 -8.70 -5.76
C ALA A 54 -0.69 -8.28 -7.05
N VAL A 55 -1.03 -9.24 -7.92
CA VAL A 55 -1.82 -8.98 -9.14
C VAL A 55 -3.21 -8.46 -8.78
N TYR A 56 -3.87 -9.05 -7.79
CA TYR A 56 -5.16 -8.53 -7.30
C TYR A 56 -5.02 -7.08 -6.82
N THR A 57 -4.01 -6.78 -6.02
CA THR A 57 -3.72 -5.43 -5.52
C THR A 57 -3.50 -4.45 -6.66
N PHE A 58 -2.73 -4.85 -7.68
CA PHE A 58 -2.48 -4.04 -8.88
C PHE A 58 -3.78 -3.76 -9.64
N LEU A 59 -4.57 -4.79 -9.94
CA LEU A 59 -5.83 -4.65 -10.67
C LEU A 59 -6.84 -3.78 -9.91
N LEU A 60 -6.93 -3.95 -8.59
CA LEU A 60 -7.78 -3.12 -7.73
C LEU A 60 -7.36 -1.64 -7.82
N LEU A 61 -6.06 -1.34 -7.74
CA LEU A 61 -5.59 0.04 -7.85
C LEU A 61 -5.78 0.61 -9.26
N VAL A 62 -5.54 -0.16 -10.31
CA VAL A 62 -5.83 0.27 -11.69
C VAL A 62 -7.31 0.61 -11.84
N TRP A 63 -8.20 -0.21 -11.29
CA TRP A 63 -9.63 0.05 -11.30
C TRP A 63 -9.99 1.36 -10.56
N ILE A 64 -9.41 1.56 -9.38
CA ILE A 64 -9.60 2.79 -8.60
C ILE A 64 -9.03 4.01 -9.33
N ALA A 65 -7.84 3.89 -9.95
CA ALA A 65 -7.25 4.95 -10.76
C ALA A 65 -8.16 5.34 -11.92
N PHE A 66 -8.66 4.34 -12.64
CA PHE A 66 -9.58 4.56 -13.75
C PHE A 66 -10.86 5.27 -13.30
N LEU A 67 -11.53 4.77 -12.25
CA LEU A 67 -12.74 5.40 -11.73
C LEU A 67 -12.47 6.82 -11.23
N SER A 68 -11.39 7.03 -10.48
CA SER A 68 -11.01 8.34 -9.95
C SER A 68 -10.77 9.36 -11.05
N LEU A 69 -10.03 9.00 -12.09
CA LEU A 69 -9.74 9.88 -13.23
C LEU A 69 -10.99 10.15 -14.06
N VAL A 70 -11.71 9.11 -14.45
CA VAL A 70 -12.93 9.26 -15.29
C VAL A 70 -13.97 10.11 -14.58
N VAL A 71 -14.26 9.81 -13.32
CA VAL A 71 -15.27 10.56 -12.56
C VAL A 71 -14.82 12.00 -12.32
N SER A 72 -13.53 12.22 -12.04
CA SER A 72 -13.00 13.58 -11.83
C SER A 72 -13.07 14.41 -13.12
N VAL A 73 -12.66 13.87 -14.25
CA VAL A 73 -12.70 14.56 -15.55
C VAL A 73 -14.14 14.83 -15.98
N TRP A 74 -15.04 13.87 -15.73
CA TRP A 74 -16.46 14.04 -16.10
C TRP A 74 -17.17 15.13 -15.30
N ILE A 75 -16.82 15.28 -14.00
CA ILE A 75 -17.47 16.27 -13.11
C ILE A 75 -16.80 17.64 -13.19
N PHE A 76 -15.46 17.69 -13.23
CA PHE A 76 -14.67 18.91 -13.06
C PHE A 76 -13.97 19.40 -14.34
N GLY A 77 -13.95 18.58 -15.40
CA GLY A 77 -13.19 18.89 -16.61
C GLY A 77 -11.69 18.61 -16.47
N THR A 78 -10.89 19.22 -17.37
CA THR A 78 -9.44 19.04 -17.48
C THR A 78 -8.67 20.36 -17.23
N ASP A 79 -9.21 21.25 -16.42
CA ASP A 79 -8.58 22.51 -16.05
C ASP A 79 -7.50 22.32 -14.97
N ASP A 80 -6.85 23.42 -14.62
CA ASP A 80 -5.88 23.50 -13.53
C ASP A 80 -6.43 22.88 -12.23
N LEU A 81 -5.59 22.10 -11.55
CA LEU A 81 -5.97 21.43 -10.31
C LEU A 81 -5.63 22.29 -9.09
N PHE A 82 -6.64 22.69 -8.34
CA PHE A 82 -6.47 23.37 -7.07
C PHE A 82 -6.56 22.38 -5.90
N ILE A 83 -5.50 22.34 -5.09
CA ILE A 83 -5.43 21.50 -3.88
C ILE A 83 -5.29 22.41 -2.67
N VAL A 84 -6.32 22.43 -1.83
CA VAL A 84 -6.31 23.16 -0.56
C VAL A 84 -5.79 22.23 0.52
N LYS A 85 -4.69 22.60 1.16
CA LYS A 85 -4.12 21.97 2.36
C LYS A 85 -4.35 22.87 3.58
N SER A 86 -4.09 22.34 4.77
CA SER A 86 -4.39 23.06 6.03
C SER A 86 -3.63 24.40 6.16
N SER A 87 -2.46 24.55 5.53
CA SER A 87 -1.58 25.72 5.67
C SER A 87 -1.30 26.48 4.38
N TYR A 88 -1.60 25.90 3.22
CA TYR A 88 -1.36 26.49 1.90
C TYR A 88 -2.25 25.84 0.85
N ALA A 89 -2.34 26.50 -0.32
CA ALA A 89 -2.98 25.94 -1.50
C ALA A 89 -1.93 25.72 -2.59
N VAL A 90 -2.08 24.66 -3.39
CA VAL A 90 -1.24 24.35 -4.54
C VAL A 90 -2.12 24.43 -5.78
N GLN A 91 -1.66 25.16 -6.79
CA GLN A 91 -2.26 25.16 -8.12
C GLN A 91 -1.31 24.42 -9.06
N LEU A 92 -1.81 23.36 -9.68
CA LEU A 92 -1.09 22.57 -10.67
C LEU A 92 -1.66 22.86 -12.05
N ALA A 93 -0.83 23.22 -12.99
CA ALA A 93 -1.22 23.41 -14.38
C ALA A 93 -1.71 22.09 -14.99
N GLU A 94 -2.64 22.16 -15.94
CA GLU A 94 -3.27 20.99 -16.57
C GLU A 94 -2.25 19.96 -17.08
N ASP A 95 -1.18 20.41 -17.73
CA ASP A 95 -0.11 19.56 -18.26
C ASP A 95 0.73 18.87 -17.19
N ASP A 96 0.75 19.40 -15.97
CA ASP A 96 1.52 18.87 -14.82
C ASP A 96 0.72 17.86 -13.98
N VAL A 97 -0.59 17.75 -14.19
CA VAL A 97 -1.48 16.92 -13.36
C VAL A 97 -1.30 15.43 -13.63
N LEU A 98 -1.28 15.01 -14.90
CA LEU A 98 -1.41 13.60 -15.28
C LEU A 98 -0.22 12.73 -14.79
N TRP A 99 1.00 13.20 -14.99
CA TRP A 99 2.19 12.45 -14.55
C TRP A 99 2.29 12.35 -13.02
N ARG A 100 1.81 13.39 -12.29
CA ARG A 100 1.75 13.40 -10.83
C ARG A 100 0.76 12.35 -10.32
N TYR A 101 -0.41 12.25 -10.97
CA TYR A 101 -1.35 11.16 -10.68
C TYR A 101 -0.74 9.80 -10.96
N ALA A 102 -0.06 9.61 -12.09
CA ALA A 102 0.62 8.34 -12.40
C ALA A 102 1.69 8.00 -11.36
N GLY A 103 2.51 8.97 -10.94
CA GLY A 103 3.50 8.81 -9.88
C GLY A 103 2.87 8.49 -8.52
N ALA A 104 1.83 9.21 -8.14
CA ALA A 104 1.09 9.00 -6.90
C ALA A 104 0.44 7.60 -6.85
N PHE A 105 -0.16 7.12 -7.97
CA PHE A 105 -0.70 5.77 -8.05
C PHE A 105 0.38 4.69 -8.05
N GLY A 106 1.51 4.91 -8.72
CA GLY A 106 2.66 4.01 -8.64
C GLY A 106 3.19 3.88 -7.21
N TYR A 107 3.26 5.00 -6.49
CA TYR A 107 3.63 5.00 -5.08
C TYR A 107 2.55 4.34 -4.19
N ALA A 108 1.27 4.62 -4.45
CA ALA A 108 0.16 3.97 -3.75
C ALA A 108 0.17 2.45 -3.95
N LEU A 109 0.52 1.96 -5.15
CA LEU A 109 0.71 0.53 -5.40
C LEU A 109 1.77 -0.07 -4.46
N LEU A 110 2.92 0.59 -4.33
CA LEU A 110 3.98 0.14 -3.42
C LEU A 110 3.50 0.10 -1.96
N SER A 111 2.76 1.13 -1.53
CA SER A 111 2.15 1.19 -0.20
C SER A 111 1.17 0.04 0.02
N MET A 112 0.32 -0.25 -0.95
CA MET A 112 -0.67 -1.32 -0.87
C MET A 112 -0.05 -2.72 -0.96
N LEU A 113 1.04 -2.89 -1.71
CA LEU A 113 1.83 -4.12 -1.71
C LEU A 113 2.46 -4.41 -0.33
N THR A 114 2.77 -3.38 0.45
CA THR A 114 3.22 -3.56 1.84
C THR A 114 2.11 -4.14 2.71
N VAL A 115 0.87 -3.65 2.56
CA VAL A 115 -0.32 -4.22 3.23
C VAL A 115 -0.56 -5.65 2.77
N THR A 116 -0.46 -5.91 1.46
CA THR A 116 -0.56 -7.26 0.89
C THR A 116 0.45 -8.20 1.53
N ALA A 117 1.72 -7.79 1.64
CA ALA A 117 2.78 -8.61 2.23
C ALA A 117 2.54 -8.88 3.72
N LEU A 118 2.04 -7.89 4.48
CA LEU A 118 1.68 -8.03 5.88
C LEU A 118 0.52 -9.01 6.07
N GLY A 119 -0.59 -8.83 5.34
CA GLY A 119 -1.76 -9.70 5.41
C GLY A 119 -1.41 -11.13 4.99
N PHE A 120 -0.65 -11.27 3.92
CA PHE A 120 -0.13 -12.55 3.47
C PHE A 120 0.76 -13.23 4.52
N PHE A 121 1.61 -12.48 5.21
CA PHE A 121 2.42 -12.99 6.31
C PHE A 121 1.54 -13.56 7.44
N PHE A 122 0.55 -12.81 7.91
CA PHE A 122 -0.36 -13.29 8.95
C PHE A 122 -1.18 -14.51 8.50
N SER A 123 -1.52 -14.63 7.23
CA SER A 123 -2.23 -15.77 6.65
C SER A 123 -1.56 -17.12 6.91
N HIS A 124 -0.25 -17.14 7.17
CA HIS A 124 0.50 -18.37 7.43
C HIS A 124 0.32 -18.94 8.84
N PHE A 125 -0.19 -18.15 9.80
CA PHE A 125 -0.28 -18.55 11.20
C PHE A 125 -1.63 -19.14 11.60
N ALA A 126 -2.65 -18.99 10.77
CA ALA A 126 -4.00 -19.40 11.11
C ALA A 126 -4.54 -20.48 10.15
N SER A 127 -5.51 -21.24 10.66
CA SER A 127 -6.31 -22.19 9.89
C SER A 127 -7.67 -21.65 9.45
N ASN A 128 -7.98 -20.39 9.81
CA ASN A 128 -9.16 -19.65 9.34
C ASN A 128 -8.75 -18.24 8.95
N SER A 129 -9.56 -17.55 8.13
CA SER A 129 -9.26 -16.27 7.56
C SER A 129 -9.52 -15.09 8.50
N ILE A 130 -10.39 -15.26 9.50
CA ILE A 130 -10.82 -14.14 10.36
C ILE A 130 -9.65 -13.61 11.19
N GLY A 131 -8.87 -14.51 11.80
CA GLY A 131 -7.71 -14.14 12.63
C GLY A 131 -6.70 -13.27 11.88
N PRO A 132 -6.16 -13.71 10.73
CA PRO A 132 -5.23 -12.93 9.91
C PRO A 132 -5.77 -11.60 9.44
N ILE A 133 -7.05 -11.53 9.04
CA ILE A 133 -7.70 -10.28 8.62
C ILE A 133 -7.70 -9.28 9.76
N VAL A 134 -8.21 -9.71 10.94
CA VAL A 134 -8.27 -8.87 12.14
C VAL A 134 -6.86 -8.44 12.57
N ALA A 135 -5.88 -9.36 12.58
CA ALA A 135 -4.51 -9.04 12.93
C ALA A 135 -3.89 -8.00 11.99
N THR A 136 -4.08 -8.15 10.68
CA THR A 136 -3.59 -7.20 9.67
C THR A 136 -4.18 -5.81 9.91
N MET A 137 -5.49 -5.75 10.08
CA MET A 137 -6.19 -4.48 10.32
C MET A 137 -5.77 -3.82 11.63
N SER A 138 -5.64 -4.62 12.70
CA SER A 138 -5.20 -4.12 14.01
C SER A 138 -3.80 -3.51 13.95
N VAL A 139 -2.87 -4.16 13.25
CA VAL A 139 -1.50 -3.64 13.07
C VAL A 139 -1.51 -2.33 12.26
N ILE A 140 -2.29 -2.27 11.17
CA ILE A 140 -2.40 -1.05 10.35
C ILE A 140 -2.96 0.10 11.18
N VAL A 141 -4.08 -0.12 11.89
CA VAL A 141 -4.71 0.90 12.71
C VAL A 141 -3.78 1.35 13.84
N PHE A 142 -3.19 0.40 14.57
CA PHE A 142 -2.28 0.70 15.66
C PHE A 142 -1.06 1.51 15.20
N PHE A 143 -0.41 1.09 14.11
CA PHE A 143 0.74 1.82 13.58
C PHE A 143 0.36 3.16 12.96
N THR A 144 -0.83 3.29 12.40
CA THR A 144 -1.33 4.59 11.91
C THR A 144 -1.54 5.56 13.07
N ILE A 145 -2.10 5.09 14.18
CA ILE A 145 -2.24 5.91 15.40
C ILE A 145 -0.85 6.35 15.88
N LEU A 146 0.10 5.42 16.02
CA LEU A 146 1.48 5.77 16.41
C LEU A 146 2.16 6.73 15.44
N SER A 147 1.89 6.61 14.15
CA SER A 147 2.45 7.48 13.10
C SER A 147 1.94 8.92 13.17
N THR A 148 0.75 9.14 13.76
CA THR A 148 0.10 10.45 13.83
C THR A 148 0.23 11.12 15.19
N MET A 149 0.61 10.36 16.24
CA MET A 149 0.76 10.89 17.59
C MET A 149 2.00 11.79 17.70
N GLY A 150 1.80 13.02 18.16
CA GLY A 150 2.87 14.00 18.41
C GLY A 150 3.70 13.76 19.68
N ILE A 151 3.63 12.57 20.30
CA ILE A 151 4.33 12.25 21.55
C ILE A 151 5.83 11.97 21.25
N PRO A 152 6.77 12.62 21.98
CA PRO A 152 8.21 12.55 21.65
C PRO A 152 8.81 11.13 21.60
N ILE A 153 8.34 10.22 22.44
CA ILE A 153 8.81 8.83 22.45
C ILE A 153 8.43 8.11 21.15
N PHE A 154 7.24 8.38 20.60
CA PHE A 154 6.78 7.76 19.36
C PHE A 154 7.42 8.37 18.11
N GLN A 155 7.80 9.65 18.15
CA GLN A 155 8.50 10.32 17.05
C GLN A 155 9.82 9.61 16.67
N LYS A 156 10.49 8.95 17.64
CA LYS A 156 11.70 8.17 17.40
C LYS A 156 11.42 6.86 16.63
N ILE A 157 10.21 6.32 16.75
CA ILE A 157 9.79 5.04 16.14
C ILE A 157 9.14 5.28 14.78
N GLN A 158 8.46 6.41 14.60
CA GLN A 158 7.74 6.76 13.37
C GLN A 158 8.53 6.55 12.07
N PRO A 159 9.83 6.90 11.98
CA PRO A 159 10.62 6.69 10.75
C PRO A 159 10.78 5.22 10.34
N TYR A 160 10.50 4.28 11.24
CA TYR A 160 10.61 2.84 10.99
C TYR A 160 9.26 2.19 10.70
N LEU A 161 8.15 2.90 10.90
CA LEU A 161 6.81 2.37 10.68
C LEU A 161 6.43 2.52 9.19
N PHE A 162 6.04 1.43 8.55
CA PHE A 162 5.60 1.47 7.16
C PHE A 162 4.39 2.41 6.96
N THR A 163 3.49 2.53 7.94
CA THR A 163 2.31 3.41 7.87
C THR A 163 2.67 4.89 7.75
N THR A 164 3.80 5.34 8.34
CA THR A 164 4.33 6.71 8.17
C THR A 164 4.68 6.98 6.70
N HIS A 165 5.17 5.96 6.02
CA HIS A 165 5.62 6.10 4.63
C HIS A 165 4.49 5.89 3.62
N MET A 166 3.44 5.13 3.95
CA MET A 166 2.33 4.84 3.03
C MET A 166 1.61 6.09 2.50
N VAL A 167 1.58 7.17 3.25
CA VAL A 167 0.85 8.41 2.91
C VAL A 167 1.66 9.36 2.01
N ASN A 168 2.92 9.06 1.72
CA ASN A 168 3.82 9.96 0.98
C ASN A 168 3.53 10.03 -0.55
N TRP A 169 2.53 9.30 -1.05
CA TRP A 169 1.97 9.54 -2.38
C TRP A 169 1.47 10.99 -2.54
N LYS A 170 1.13 11.69 -1.45
CA LYS A 170 0.69 13.09 -1.44
C LYS A 170 1.80 14.05 -1.82
N GLU A 171 3.06 13.70 -1.62
CA GLU A 171 4.23 14.51 -1.97
C GLU A 171 4.37 14.73 -3.49
N PHE A 172 3.72 13.89 -4.31
CA PHE A 172 3.67 14.09 -5.75
C PHE A 172 2.89 15.33 -6.16
N PHE A 173 2.04 15.85 -5.28
CA PHE A 173 1.22 17.04 -5.52
C PHE A 173 1.82 18.31 -4.91
N ASP A 174 3.05 18.26 -4.41
CA ASP A 174 3.78 19.41 -3.89
C ASP A 174 4.87 19.81 -4.87
N GLN A 175 4.90 21.13 -5.19
CA GLN A 175 5.88 21.74 -6.08
C GLN A 175 6.94 22.48 -5.28
N GLN A 176 8.14 22.61 -5.86
CA GLN A 176 9.11 23.59 -5.41
C GLN A 176 8.61 25.00 -5.76
N VAL A 177 8.99 25.95 -4.95
CA VAL A 177 8.77 27.37 -5.21
C VAL A 177 10.12 28.05 -5.35
N ASP A 178 10.20 29.06 -6.20
CA ASP A 178 11.38 29.91 -6.35
C ASP A 178 11.49 30.95 -5.21
N ALA A 179 12.48 31.85 -5.31
CA ALA A 179 12.70 32.92 -4.34
C ALA A 179 11.53 33.91 -4.24
N ASP A 180 10.71 34.00 -5.27
CA ASP A 180 9.54 34.89 -5.35
C ASP A 180 8.24 34.17 -4.98
N ASN A 181 8.32 32.96 -4.42
CA ASN A 181 7.19 32.06 -4.10
C ASN A 181 6.37 31.62 -5.33
N ILE A 182 6.95 31.63 -6.52
CA ILE A 182 6.31 31.14 -7.74
C ILE A 182 6.56 29.64 -7.86
N ALA A 183 5.51 28.88 -8.10
CA ALA A 183 5.61 27.42 -8.26
C ALA A 183 6.37 27.04 -9.53
N ILE A 184 7.34 26.15 -9.41
CA ILE A 184 8.14 25.63 -10.52
C ILE A 184 7.42 24.44 -11.12
N SER A 185 6.87 24.58 -12.32
CA SER A 185 6.19 23.51 -13.03
C SER A 185 7.12 22.30 -13.26
N GLY A 186 6.58 21.08 -13.19
CA GLY A 186 7.34 19.85 -13.35
C GLY A 186 8.24 19.47 -12.17
N SER A 187 8.33 20.29 -11.12
CA SER A 187 9.16 20.00 -9.93
C SER A 187 8.42 19.20 -8.89
N LEU A 188 9.17 18.44 -8.08
CA LEU A 188 8.69 17.84 -6.83
C LEU A 188 9.36 18.54 -5.64
N GLN A 189 8.58 18.85 -4.60
CA GLN A 189 9.12 19.54 -3.44
C GLN A 189 10.16 18.69 -2.70
N ASN A 190 9.90 17.40 -2.49
CA ASN A 190 10.72 16.50 -1.69
C ASN A 190 11.00 15.14 -2.39
N PRO A 191 11.71 15.09 -3.52
CA PRO A 191 11.95 13.84 -4.25
C PRO A 191 12.77 12.83 -3.43
N GLU A 192 13.72 13.29 -2.62
CA GLU A 192 14.51 12.42 -1.74
C GLU A 192 13.65 11.74 -0.66
N LYS A 193 12.66 12.44 -0.11
CA LYS A 193 11.71 11.88 0.85
C LYS A 193 10.87 10.77 0.21
N ILE A 194 10.40 10.98 -1.03
CA ILE A 194 9.66 9.97 -1.80
C ILE A 194 10.52 8.74 -2.01
N ALA A 195 11.76 8.91 -2.51
CA ALA A 195 12.67 7.80 -2.80
C ALA A 195 13.04 7.01 -1.53
N ARG A 196 13.40 7.70 -0.45
CA ARG A 196 13.72 7.05 0.85
C ARG A 196 12.52 6.27 1.39
N SER A 197 11.33 6.85 1.33
CA SER A 197 10.13 6.20 1.81
C SER A 197 9.74 4.99 0.96
N ALA A 198 9.90 5.08 -0.35
CA ALA A 198 9.70 3.94 -1.26
C ALA A 198 10.67 2.79 -0.93
N MET A 199 11.94 3.10 -0.66
CA MET A 199 12.93 2.08 -0.26
C MET A 199 12.54 1.39 1.06
N ILE A 200 12.05 2.14 2.05
CA ILE A 200 11.59 1.58 3.33
C ILE A 200 10.39 0.64 3.10
N LEU A 201 9.43 1.01 2.25
CA LEU A 201 8.31 0.14 1.90
C LEU A 201 8.77 -1.13 1.19
N ILE A 202 9.72 -1.05 0.26
CA ILE A 202 10.30 -2.22 -0.41
C ILE A 202 10.97 -3.16 0.59
N LEU A 203 11.71 -2.61 1.56
CA LEU A 203 12.33 -3.41 2.62
C LEU A 203 11.29 -4.13 3.49
N HIS A 204 10.17 -3.49 3.80
CA HIS A 204 9.07 -4.14 4.53
C HIS A 204 8.43 -5.27 3.72
N ILE A 205 8.15 -5.05 2.42
CA ILE A 205 7.63 -6.09 1.53
C ILE A 205 8.58 -7.29 1.50
N ALA A 206 9.86 -7.05 1.27
CA ALA A 206 10.88 -8.11 1.23
C ALA A 206 10.98 -8.84 2.58
N GLY A 207 10.94 -8.12 3.70
CA GLY A 207 10.99 -8.69 5.05
C GLY A 207 9.77 -9.58 5.35
N PHE A 208 8.55 -9.09 5.09
CA PHE A 208 7.33 -9.88 5.30
C PHE A 208 7.27 -11.10 4.38
N LEU A 209 7.69 -10.96 3.12
CA LEU A 209 7.72 -12.07 2.18
C LEU A 209 8.77 -13.13 2.58
N ALA A 210 9.96 -12.70 2.96
CA ALA A 210 11.00 -13.61 3.45
C ALA A 210 10.54 -14.36 4.72
N ALA A 211 9.91 -13.65 5.65
CA ALA A 211 9.33 -14.24 6.85
C ALA A 211 8.21 -15.23 6.51
N SER A 212 7.33 -14.92 5.55
CA SER A 212 6.28 -15.81 5.05
C SER A 212 6.86 -17.11 4.49
N VAL A 213 7.88 -17.02 3.64
CA VAL A 213 8.57 -18.20 3.07
C VAL A 213 9.22 -19.02 4.19
N TRP A 214 9.88 -18.36 5.14
CA TRP A 214 10.55 -19.04 6.23
C TRP A 214 9.56 -19.79 7.13
N VAL A 215 8.46 -19.15 7.53
CA VAL A 215 7.40 -19.75 8.35
C VAL A 215 6.78 -20.94 7.62
N PHE A 216 6.41 -20.78 6.35
CA PHE A 216 5.75 -21.83 5.59
C PHE A 216 6.64 -23.05 5.31
N ARG A 217 7.95 -22.84 5.19
CA ARG A 217 8.91 -23.95 5.05
C ARG A 217 8.96 -24.82 6.29
N LYS A 218 8.78 -24.24 7.49
CA LYS A 218 8.83 -24.94 8.78
C LYS A 218 7.46 -25.45 9.25
N LYS A 219 6.37 -24.97 8.66
CA LYS A 219 5.02 -25.33 9.08
C LYS A 219 4.75 -26.81 8.78
N ASP A 220 4.36 -27.56 9.80
CA ASP A 220 3.79 -28.90 9.59
C ASP A 220 2.34 -28.72 9.09
N VAL A 221 2.02 -29.34 7.95
CA VAL A 221 0.71 -29.23 7.29
C VAL A 221 -0.05 -30.54 7.37
N LEU A 222 0.58 -31.58 7.95
CA LEU A 222 0.03 -32.94 8.03
C LEU A 222 -0.74 -33.22 9.32
N THR A 223 -0.59 -32.38 10.34
CA THR A 223 -1.31 -32.47 11.61
C THR A 223 -2.57 -31.63 11.65
#